data_f43b362e5c4f0b48e6f698f23ca682ca
#
_entry.id   f43b362e5c4f0b48e6f698f23ca682ca
#
_cell.length_a   1.000
_cell.length_b   1.000
_cell.length_c   1.000
_cell.angle_alpha   90.00
_cell.angle_beta   90.00
_cell.angle_gamma   90.00
#
_symmetry.space_group_name_H-M   'P 1'
#
loop_
_entity.id
_entity.type
_entity.pdbx_description
1 polymer ?
#
loop_
_entity_poly.entity_id
_entity_poly.type
_entity_poly.pdbx_seq_one_letter_code
_entity_poly.pdbx_strand_id
1 'polypeptide(L)'
;MKLHDFSYSLPDELIAQHPREKRDQSRMLFLDRQKGSFLDFSFFQFPDFLCEGDVLVVNDSRVIPARLFGKKPTGGTVEILLLAPQRTDRQSELWEVLLRPAKRLREKDIIRLEENGEAKIVQRLSEKKWLVEFITPVNFDGYLERFGKTPLPPYIKRPKNGDDDSVDRERYQTVYARKPGSVAAPTAGLHFTENILETLKTRGVSIAAVTLHVGYGTFLPIETEDVERHAMESEYYEISQESSRIINGAKRVIAVGTTSTRAIESATDTDGCVRPQEGWTRLFIYPGYSF
;
A
#
# COMPACT_ATOMS: atom_id res chain seq x y z
N MET A 1 -14.55 20.55 8.24
CA MET A 1 -14.85 19.27 8.91
C MET A 1 -13.75 19.01 9.92
N LYS A 2 -14.09 18.58 11.13
CA LYS A 2 -13.10 18.42 12.19
C LYS A 2 -12.65 16.96 12.30
N LEU A 3 -11.38 16.75 12.65
CA LEU A 3 -10.82 15.41 12.82
C LEU A 3 -11.59 14.57 13.86
N HIS A 4 -12.07 15.20 14.94
CA HIS A 4 -12.84 14.51 15.97
C HIS A 4 -14.20 13.97 15.50
N ASP A 5 -14.76 14.49 14.38
CA ASP A 5 -16.01 13.99 13.78
C ASP A 5 -15.85 12.52 13.30
N PHE A 6 -14.61 12.06 13.11
CA PHE A 6 -14.27 10.70 12.69
C PHE A 6 -13.78 9.80 13.83
N SER A 7 -13.72 10.33 15.05
CA SER A 7 -13.21 9.58 16.20
C SER A 7 -14.25 8.59 16.71
N TYR A 8 -13.81 7.36 16.98
CA TYR A 8 -14.61 6.36 17.64
C TYR A 8 -13.73 5.47 18.53
N SER A 9 -14.34 4.77 19.48
CA SER A 9 -13.62 3.81 20.32
C SER A 9 -13.41 2.50 19.56
N LEU A 10 -12.16 2.11 19.35
CA LEU A 10 -11.78 0.82 18.77
C LEU A 10 -10.95 0.03 19.81
N PRO A 11 -11.53 -1.00 20.45
CA PRO A 11 -10.78 -1.86 21.36
C PRO A 11 -9.65 -2.62 20.62
N ASP A 12 -8.46 -2.69 21.24
CA ASP A 12 -7.27 -3.31 20.65
C ASP A 12 -7.52 -4.78 20.26
N GLU A 13 -8.33 -5.51 21.02
CA GLU A 13 -8.70 -6.92 20.76
C GLU A 13 -9.53 -7.14 19.50
N LEU A 14 -10.15 -6.09 18.96
CA LEU A 14 -10.86 -6.16 17.69
C LEU A 14 -9.95 -5.99 16.48
N ILE A 15 -8.67 -5.66 16.69
CA ILE A 15 -7.67 -5.57 15.62
C ILE A 15 -7.03 -6.94 15.43
N ALA A 16 -7.41 -7.64 14.35
CA ALA A 16 -6.85 -8.96 14.04
C ALA A 16 -5.33 -8.87 13.85
N GLN A 17 -4.59 -9.73 14.53
CA GLN A 17 -3.12 -9.80 14.45
C GLN A 17 -2.63 -10.84 13.42
N HIS A 18 -3.51 -11.75 13.00
CA HIS A 18 -3.24 -12.79 12.00
C HIS A 18 -4.35 -12.81 10.96
N PRO A 19 -4.03 -13.11 9.69
CA PRO A 19 -5.05 -13.29 8.66
C PRO A 19 -5.86 -14.58 8.94
N ARG A 20 -7.09 -14.63 8.39
CA ARG A 20 -7.85 -15.89 8.35
C ARG A 20 -7.09 -16.92 7.53
N GLU A 21 -7.31 -18.21 7.79
CA GLU A 21 -6.70 -19.31 7.03
C GLU A 21 -6.96 -19.15 5.53
N LYS A 22 -8.20 -18.95 5.13
CA LYS A 22 -8.58 -18.62 3.76
C LYS A 22 -8.93 -17.14 3.64
N ARG A 23 -8.45 -16.48 2.59
CA ARG A 23 -8.62 -15.03 2.37
C ARG A 23 -10.09 -14.63 2.29
N ASP A 24 -10.90 -15.44 1.64
CA ASP A 24 -12.32 -15.21 1.36
C ASP A 24 -13.27 -15.54 2.52
N GLN A 25 -12.75 -16.07 3.62
CA GLN A 25 -13.55 -16.33 4.84
C GLN A 25 -13.67 -15.12 5.77
N SER A 26 -13.16 -13.98 5.40
CA SER A 26 -13.36 -12.75 6.16
C SER A 26 -14.82 -12.32 6.10
N ARG A 27 -15.28 -11.70 7.19
CA ARG A 27 -16.61 -11.05 7.20
C ARG A 27 -16.60 -9.85 6.26
N MET A 28 -17.72 -9.63 5.59
CA MET A 28 -17.99 -8.52 4.68
C MET A 28 -19.28 -7.82 5.12
N LEU A 29 -19.19 -6.51 5.36
CA LEU A 29 -20.35 -5.67 5.60
C LEU A 29 -20.83 -5.10 4.26
N PHE A 30 -22.09 -5.35 3.93
CA PHE A 30 -22.78 -4.71 2.81
C PHE A 30 -23.57 -3.52 3.33
N LEU A 31 -23.23 -2.31 2.86
CA LEU A 31 -23.92 -1.07 3.20
C LEU A 31 -24.77 -0.61 2.00
N ASP A 32 -26.09 -0.65 2.15
CA ASP A 32 -27.02 -0.04 1.21
C ASP A 32 -27.22 1.46 1.58
N ARG A 33 -26.55 2.33 0.83
CA ARG A 33 -26.60 3.79 1.08
C ARG A 33 -27.97 4.40 0.83
N GLN A 34 -28.78 3.82 -0.07
CA GLN A 34 -30.12 4.34 -0.37
C GLN A 34 -31.10 4.02 0.75
N LYS A 35 -31.00 2.82 1.32
CA LYS A 35 -31.86 2.37 2.43
C LYS A 35 -31.29 2.72 3.80
N GLY A 36 -30.03 3.12 3.89
CA GLY A 36 -29.32 3.32 5.17
C GLY A 36 -29.21 2.06 6.01
N SER A 37 -29.26 0.89 5.37
CA SER A 37 -29.20 -0.41 6.05
C SER A 37 -27.90 -1.14 5.75
N PHE A 38 -27.52 -2.05 6.65
CA PHE A 38 -26.36 -2.89 6.45
C PHE A 38 -26.69 -4.36 6.74
N LEU A 39 -25.97 -5.25 6.07
CA LEU A 39 -26.07 -6.70 6.20
C LEU A 39 -24.67 -7.32 6.30
N ASP A 40 -24.56 -8.39 7.07
CA ASP A 40 -23.33 -9.16 7.21
C ASP A 40 -23.30 -10.33 6.23
N PHE A 41 -22.17 -10.47 5.53
CA PHE A 41 -21.85 -11.57 4.63
C PHE A 41 -20.45 -12.11 4.92
N SER A 42 -20.08 -13.20 4.27
CA SER A 42 -18.69 -13.62 4.12
C SER A 42 -18.16 -13.20 2.76
N PHE A 43 -16.88 -12.89 2.65
CA PHE A 43 -16.33 -12.33 1.41
C PHE A 43 -16.44 -13.29 0.21
N PHE A 44 -16.48 -14.62 0.41
CA PHE A 44 -16.72 -15.57 -0.67
C PHE A 44 -18.05 -15.35 -1.42
N GLN A 45 -19.02 -14.64 -0.80
CA GLN A 45 -20.30 -14.27 -1.41
C GLN A 45 -20.20 -12.97 -2.25
N PHE A 46 -19.04 -12.32 -2.29
CA PHE A 46 -18.86 -11.07 -3.04
C PHE A 46 -19.26 -11.17 -4.51
N PRO A 47 -19.02 -12.27 -5.25
CA PRO A 47 -19.48 -12.41 -6.62
C PRO A 47 -20.99 -12.29 -6.83
N ASP A 48 -21.81 -12.50 -5.79
CA ASP A 48 -23.26 -12.42 -5.89
C ASP A 48 -23.79 -10.98 -6.01
N PHE A 49 -22.94 -10.00 -5.75
CA PHE A 49 -23.25 -8.57 -5.85
C PHE A 49 -22.87 -7.96 -7.20
N LEU A 50 -22.25 -8.74 -8.09
CA LEU A 50 -21.77 -8.27 -9.39
C LEU A 50 -22.48 -9.03 -10.53
N CYS A 51 -22.66 -8.36 -11.66
CA CYS A 51 -23.32 -8.92 -12.84
C CYS A 51 -22.58 -8.56 -14.13
N GLU A 52 -23.01 -9.15 -15.23
CA GLU A 52 -22.46 -8.91 -16.56
C GLU A 52 -22.49 -7.42 -16.93
N GLY A 53 -21.34 -6.94 -17.38
CA GLY A 53 -21.10 -5.55 -17.74
C GLY A 53 -20.55 -4.70 -16.60
N ASP A 54 -20.45 -5.24 -15.38
CA ASP A 54 -19.67 -4.62 -14.32
C ASP A 54 -18.17 -4.71 -14.61
N VAL A 55 -17.40 -3.72 -14.11
CA VAL A 55 -15.94 -3.75 -14.14
C VAL A 55 -15.42 -3.66 -12.71
N LEU A 56 -14.63 -4.67 -12.31
CA LEU A 56 -13.88 -4.69 -11.06
C LEU A 56 -12.51 -4.05 -11.28
N VAL A 57 -12.24 -2.91 -10.63
CA VAL A 57 -10.93 -2.25 -10.73
C VAL A 57 -10.08 -2.58 -9.52
N VAL A 58 -8.91 -3.19 -9.79
CA VAL A 58 -7.97 -3.66 -8.76
C VAL A 58 -6.64 -2.94 -8.85
N ASN A 59 -6.00 -2.69 -7.71
CA ASN A 59 -4.64 -2.15 -7.66
C ASN A 59 -3.64 -3.30 -7.68
N ASP A 60 -2.86 -3.43 -8.76
CA ASP A 60 -1.90 -4.50 -8.99
C ASP A 60 -0.49 -4.22 -8.44
N SER A 61 -0.35 -3.15 -7.64
CA SER A 61 0.92 -2.86 -7.00
C SER A 61 1.35 -3.97 -6.05
N ARG A 62 2.64 -4.34 -6.11
CA ARG A 62 3.26 -5.37 -5.28
C ARG A 62 4.07 -4.73 -4.16
N VAL A 63 3.86 -5.22 -2.94
CA VAL A 63 4.65 -4.79 -1.77
C VAL A 63 6.07 -5.32 -1.91
N ILE A 64 7.05 -4.43 -1.77
CA ILE A 64 8.46 -4.80 -1.68
C ILE A 64 8.85 -5.07 -0.21
N PRO A 65 9.85 -5.91 0.07
CA PRO A 65 10.33 -6.14 1.44
C PRO A 65 11.14 -4.93 1.94
N ALA A 66 10.43 -3.81 2.13
CA ALA A 66 10.99 -2.47 2.33
C ALA A 66 11.58 -2.23 3.73
N ARG A 67 11.62 -3.24 4.62
CA ARG A 67 12.05 -3.10 5.99
C ARG A 67 13.37 -3.83 6.23
N LEU A 68 14.44 -3.09 6.43
CA LEU A 68 15.77 -3.59 6.69
C LEU A 68 16.20 -3.35 8.16
N PHE A 69 17.12 -4.17 8.64
CA PHE A 69 17.75 -3.98 9.94
C PHE A 69 19.26 -3.88 9.78
N GLY A 70 19.88 -2.99 10.54
CA GLY A 70 21.33 -2.81 10.51
C GLY A 70 21.90 -2.44 11.86
N LYS A 71 23.22 -2.34 11.93
CA LYS A 71 23.97 -1.92 13.11
C LYS A 71 24.51 -0.51 12.92
N LYS A 72 24.21 0.36 13.88
CA LYS A 72 24.77 1.71 13.95
C LYS A 72 26.26 1.65 14.24
N PRO A 73 27.01 2.74 13.99
CA PRO A 73 28.41 2.85 14.39
C PRO A 73 28.62 2.58 15.90
N THR A 74 27.62 2.90 16.71
CA THR A 74 27.62 2.68 18.17
C THR A 74 27.24 1.26 18.59
N GLY A 75 27.00 0.33 17.63
CA GLY A 75 26.65 -1.07 17.88
C GLY A 75 25.13 -1.34 18.05
N GLY A 76 24.31 -0.32 18.26
CA GLY A 76 22.86 -0.48 18.41
C GLY A 76 22.17 -0.86 17.11
N THR A 77 21.12 -1.69 17.20
CA THR A 77 20.28 -2.02 16.02
C THR A 77 19.43 -0.83 15.61
N VAL A 78 19.27 -0.64 14.31
CA VAL A 78 18.37 0.34 13.71
C VAL A 78 17.53 -0.35 12.64
N GLU A 79 16.26 -0.06 12.64
CA GLU A 79 15.32 -0.39 11.58
C GLU A 79 15.37 0.71 10.52
N ILE A 80 15.43 0.30 9.26
CA ILE A 80 15.39 1.17 8.09
C ILE A 80 14.13 0.80 7.32
N LEU A 81 13.22 1.74 7.14
CA LEU A 81 12.04 1.55 6.32
C LEU A 81 12.18 2.39 5.05
N LEU A 82 12.24 1.75 3.90
CA LEU A 82 12.29 2.40 2.59
C LEU A 82 10.97 3.12 2.33
N LEU A 83 11.02 4.31 1.73
CA LEU A 83 9.84 5.10 1.39
C LEU A 83 9.71 5.34 -0.12
N ALA A 84 10.70 5.97 -0.71
CA ALA A 84 10.71 6.31 -2.13
C ALA A 84 12.13 6.31 -2.68
N PRO A 85 12.36 5.71 -3.86
CA PRO A 85 13.64 5.82 -4.55
C PRO A 85 13.83 7.25 -5.07
N GLN A 86 15.05 7.78 -4.93
CA GLN A 86 15.46 9.08 -5.48
C GLN A 86 16.37 8.90 -6.69
N ARG A 87 17.23 7.90 -6.67
CA ARG A 87 18.09 7.50 -7.77
C ARG A 87 18.41 6.03 -7.67
N THR A 88 18.34 5.37 -8.80
CA THR A 88 18.69 3.95 -8.97
C THR A 88 19.77 3.86 -10.03
N ASP A 89 20.95 3.41 -9.70
CA ASP A 89 22.00 3.09 -10.66
C ASP A 89 22.65 1.72 -10.35
N ARG A 90 23.59 1.27 -11.19
CA ARG A 90 24.16 -0.07 -11.07
C ARG A 90 25.02 -0.28 -9.81
N GLN A 91 25.43 0.79 -9.14
CA GLN A 91 26.41 0.72 -8.05
C GLN A 91 25.85 1.21 -6.72
N SER A 92 24.83 2.07 -6.74
CA SER A 92 24.23 2.60 -5.53
C SER A 92 22.75 2.95 -5.72
N GLU A 93 22.01 2.81 -4.66
CA GLU A 93 20.59 3.14 -4.57
C GLU A 93 20.39 4.25 -3.56
N LEU A 94 19.79 5.35 -3.98
CA LEU A 94 19.49 6.48 -3.10
C LEU A 94 18.02 6.50 -2.78
N TRP A 95 17.67 6.37 -1.50
CA TRP A 95 16.30 6.26 -1.03
C TRP A 95 15.96 7.23 0.08
N GLU A 96 14.74 7.77 0.06
CA GLU A 96 14.14 8.31 1.27
C GLU A 96 13.77 7.16 2.20
N VAL A 97 14.09 7.30 3.48
CA VAL A 97 13.84 6.25 4.48
C VAL A 97 13.41 6.83 5.83
N LEU A 98 12.78 5.99 6.65
CA LEU A 98 12.68 6.22 8.10
C LEU A 98 13.71 5.38 8.83
N LEU A 99 14.30 5.95 9.88
CA LEU A 99 15.26 5.26 10.76
C LEU A 99 14.70 5.17 12.18
N ARG A 100 14.67 3.97 12.78
CA ARG A 100 14.16 3.74 14.13
C ARG A 100 15.05 2.79 14.93
N PRO A 101 15.58 3.22 16.08
CA PRO A 101 15.62 4.57 16.61
C PRO A 101 16.71 5.40 15.90
N ALA A 102 16.37 6.63 15.47
CA ALA A 102 17.31 7.54 14.80
C ALA A 102 18.24 8.29 15.77
N LYS A 103 18.03 8.13 17.09
CA LYS A 103 18.83 8.82 18.11
C LYS A 103 20.33 8.57 17.93
N ARG A 104 21.13 9.64 17.92
CA ARG A 104 22.60 9.65 17.74
C ARG A 104 23.08 9.32 16.33
N LEU A 105 22.19 9.18 15.34
CA LEU A 105 22.59 9.10 13.94
C LEU A 105 22.82 10.50 13.37
N ARG A 106 23.85 10.62 12.52
CA ARG A 106 24.26 11.87 11.86
C ARG A 106 24.51 11.61 10.38
N GLU A 107 24.55 12.67 9.60
CA GLU A 107 25.02 12.61 8.21
C GLU A 107 26.44 12.02 8.17
N LYS A 108 26.71 11.24 7.14
CA LYS A 108 27.93 10.47 6.89
C LYS A 108 28.10 9.21 7.78
N ASP A 109 27.22 8.97 8.75
CA ASP A 109 27.24 7.68 9.46
C ASP A 109 26.92 6.53 8.49
N ILE A 110 27.59 5.39 8.73
CA ILE A 110 27.37 4.16 7.97
C ILE A 110 26.68 3.15 8.90
N ILE A 111 25.52 2.69 8.47
CA ILE A 111 24.81 1.60 9.11
C ILE A 111 25.21 0.31 8.40
N ARG A 112 25.78 -0.63 9.13
CA ARG A 112 26.19 -1.93 8.61
C ARG A 112 24.96 -2.84 8.46
N LEU A 113 24.74 -3.35 7.27
CA LEU A 113 23.71 -4.31 6.95
C LEU A 113 24.29 -5.74 6.89
N GLU A 114 23.45 -6.72 6.60
CA GLU A 114 23.87 -8.11 6.42
C GLU A 114 24.79 -8.27 5.20
N GLU A 115 25.63 -9.31 5.21
CA GLU A 115 26.55 -9.68 4.12
C GLU A 115 27.35 -8.50 3.54
N ASN A 116 27.94 -7.66 4.40
CA ASN A 116 28.73 -6.48 4.02
C ASN A 116 27.95 -5.41 3.22
N GLY A 117 26.62 -5.41 3.29
CA GLY A 117 25.83 -4.27 2.81
C GLY A 117 26.04 -3.06 3.73
N GLU A 118 25.95 -1.88 3.14
CA GLU A 118 26.06 -0.60 3.85
C GLU A 118 24.90 0.32 3.50
N ALA A 119 24.42 1.06 4.51
CA ALA A 119 23.47 2.16 4.33
C ALA A 119 24.12 3.43 4.89
N LYS A 120 24.54 4.31 3.99
CA LYS A 120 25.22 5.56 4.30
C LYS A 120 24.22 6.70 4.40
N ILE A 121 24.18 7.37 5.52
CA ILE A 121 23.31 8.54 5.72
C ILE A 121 23.87 9.72 4.93
N VAL A 122 23.14 10.15 3.90
CA VAL A 122 23.53 11.28 3.04
C VAL A 122 23.04 12.59 3.65
N GLN A 123 21.76 12.66 4.03
CA GLN A 123 21.14 13.89 4.52
C GLN A 123 19.94 13.59 5.40
N ARG A 124 19.64 14.48 6.33
CA ARG A 124 18.39 14.52 7.07
C ARG A 124 17.39 15.44 6.36
N LEU A 125 16.31 14.86 5.82
CA LEU A 125 15.31 15.62 5.05
C LEU A 125 14.26 16.29 5.94
N SER A 126 13.90 15.65 7.07
CA SER A 126 12.97 16.20 8.05
C SER A 126 13.21 15.59 9.43
N GLU A 127 12.34 15.84 10.38
CA GLU A 127 12.42 15.24 11.71
C GLU A 127 12.44 13.70 11.67
N LYS A 128 11.68 13.11 10.74
CA LYS A 128 11.49 11.64 10.63
C LYS A 128 12.15 11.04 9.39
N LYS A 129 12.32 11.81 8.29
CA LYS A 129 12.80 11.32 6.99
C LYS A 129 14.28 11.59 6.76
N TRP A 130 14.96 10.62 6.18
CA TRP A 130 16.39 10.64 5.89
C TRP A 130 16.63 10.23 4.45
N LEU A 131 17.67 10.74 3.83
CA LEU A 131 18.21 10.31 2.55
C LEU A 131 19.38 9.37 2.81
N VAL A 132 19.29 8.14 2.30
CA VAL A 132 20.27 7.09 2.54
C VAL A 132 20.69 6.47 1.22
N GLU A 133 22.01 6.31 1.06
CA GLU A 133 22.64 5.60 -0.04
C GLU A 133 22.95 4.16 0.39
N PHE A 134 22.43 3.19 -0.38
CA PHE A 134 22.67 1.78 -0.16
C PHE A 134 23.76 1.27 -1.10
N ILE A 135 24.74 0.58 -0.55
CA ILE A 135 25.82 -0.11 -1.28
C ILE A 135 25.72 -1.59 -0.88
N THR A 136 25.40 -2.43 -1.84
CA THR A 136 25.13 -3.85 -1.59
C THR A 136 25.95 -4.74 -2.52
N PRO A 137 26.34 -5.95 -2.06
CA PRO A 137 27.20 -6.86 -2.86
C PRO A 137 26.50 -7.44 -4.10
N VAL A 138 25.17 -7.36 -4.14
CA VAL A 138 24.32 -7.74 -5.27
C VAL A 138 23.43 -6.55 -5.64
N ASN A 139 22.65 -6.65 -6.72
CA ASN A 139 21.67 -5.61 -7.02
C ASN A 139 20.71 -5.43 -5.84
N PHE A 140 20.21 -4.23 -5.67
CA PHE A 140 19.45 -3.86 -4.46
C PHE A 140 18.14 -4.63 -4.34
N ASP A 141 17.44 -4.90 -5.43
CA ASP A 141 16.22 -5.71 -5.42
C ASP A 141 16.48 -7.12 -4.90
N GLY A 142 17.55 -7.79 -5.40
CA GLY A 142 17.96 -9.09 -4.91
C GLY A 142 18.39 -9.05 -3.43
N TYR A 143 19.00 -7.95 -3.00
CA TYR A 143 19.34 -7.73 -1.60
C TYR A 143 18.08 -7.60 -0.74
N LEU A 144 17.10 -6.83 -1.18
CA LEU A 144 15.83 -6.68 -0.49
C LEU A 144 15.07 -8.01 -0.41
N GLU A 145 15.01 -8.77 -1.49
CA GLU A 145 14.34 -10.08 -1.48
C GLU A 145 14.97 -11.04 -0.46
N ARG A 146 16.28 -10.95 -0.22
CA ARG A 146 17.00 -11.84 0.69
C ARG A 146 16.95 -11.38 2.15
N PHE A 147 17.12 -10.10 2.42
CA PHE A 147 17.31 -9.55 3.76
C PHE A 147 16.19 -8.60 4.22
N GLY A 148 15.39 -8.11 3.30
CA GLY A 148 14.26 -7.26 3.60
C GLY A 148 13.13 -8.03 4.28
N LYS A 149 12.38 -7.36 5.13
CA LYS A 149 11.17 -7.86 5.80
C LYS A 149 9.94 -7.12 5.29
N THR A 150 8.80 -7.78 5.39
CA THR A 150 7.50 -7.21 5.02
C THR A 150 7.17 -5.99 5.90
N PRO A 151 6.86 -4.83 5.30
CA PRO A 151 6.55 -3.60 6.04
C PRO A 151 5.09 -3.61 6.52
N LEU A 152 4.77 -4.45 7.52
CA LEU A 152 3.43 -4.53 8.08
C LEU A 152 2.97 -3.19 8.69
N PRO A 153 1.66 -2.90 8.69
CA PRO A 153 1.09 -1.76 9.38
C PRO A 153 1.44 -1.76 10.87
N PRO A 154 1.60 -0.59 11.51
CA PRO A 154 2.08 -0.49 12.89
C PRO A 154 1.14 -1.10 13.94
N TYR A 155 -0.14 -1.30 13.61
CA TYR A 155 -1.10 -1.98 14.47
C TYR A 155 -0.99 -3.50 14.45
N ILE A 156 -0.28 -4.09 13.49
CA ILE A 156 0.05 -5.51 13.47
C ILE A 156 1.35 -5.73 14.22
N LYS A 157 1.25 -6.36 15.38
CA LYS A 157 2.39 -6.59 16.27
C LYS A 157 3.04 -7.94 15.94
N ARG A 158 4.37 -7.94 15.78
CA ARG A 158 5.17 -9.15 15.61
C ARG A 158 6.24 -9.23 16.70
N PRO A 159 6.57 -10.42 17.21
CA PRO A 159 7.69 -10.61 18.15
C PRO A 159 8.99 -10.08 17.53
N LYS A 160 9.82 -9.42 18.34
CA LYS A 160 11.11 -8.86 17.87
C LYS A 160 12.09 -9.94 17.40
N ASN A 161 11.94 -11.17 17.89
CA ASN A 161 12.81 -12.32 17.59
C ASN A 161 12.15 -13.31 16.61
N GLY A 162 11.03 -12.94 15.97
CA GLY A 162 10.39 -13.74 14.93
C GLY A 162 11.15 -13.57 13.61
N ASP A 163 12.00 -14.54 13.26
CA ASP A 163 12.79 -14.49 12.03
C ASP A 163 11.98 -14.89 10.78
N ASP A 164 10.84 -15.57 10.98
CA ASP A 164 10.01 -16.05 9.88
C ASP A 164 9.04 -14.97 9.39
N ASP A 165 9.37 -14.37 8.25
CA ASP A 165 8.56 -13.40 7.52
C ASP A 165 7.77 -14.06 6.37
N SER A 166 7.89 -15.38 6.19
CA SER A 166 7.36 -16.09 5.01
C SER A 166 5.85 -15.94 4.89
N VAL A 167 5.12 -16.14 6.00
CA VAL A 167 3.66 -16.00 6.04
C VAL A 167 3.25 -14.56 5.76
N ASP A 168 3.89 -13.59 6.38
CA ASP A 168 3.56 -12.17 6.17
C ASP A 168 3.89 -11.74 4.74
N ARG A 169 4.99 -12.21 4.17
CA ARG A 169 5.41 -11.94 2.79
C ARG A 169 4.40 -12.47 1.77
N GLU A 170 3.85 -13.66 1.99
CA GLU A 170 2.81 -14.25 1.15
C GLU A 170 1.44 -13.58 1.40
N ARG A 171 1.07 -13.41 2.67
CA ARG A 171 -0.30 -13.01 3.02
C ARG A 171 -0.53 -11.51 2.92
N TYR A 172 0.50 -10.67 3.05
CA TYR A 172 0.43 -9.22 2.87
C TYR A 172 0.66 -8.81 1.41
N GLN A 173 0.16 -9.63 0.48
CA GLN A 173 0.10 -9.42 -0.97
C GLN A 173 -1.27 -9.81 -1.50
N THR A 174 -1.76 -9.11 -2.53
CA THR A 174 -2.93 -9.53 -3.28
C THR A 174 -2.55 -10.65 -4.26
N VAL A 175 -3.50 -11.52 -4.61
CA VAL A 175 -3.25 -12.61 -5.59
C VAL A 175 -2.99 -12.08 -7.01
N TYR A 176 -3.27 -10.81 -7.27
CA TYR A 176 -3.06 -10.14 -8.55
C TYR A 176 -1.92 -9.11 -8.52
N ALA A 177 -1.12 -9.07 -7.45
CA ALA A 177 0.03 -8.17 -7.35
C ALA A 177 1.10 -8.46 -8.40
N ARG A 178 1.50 -7.44 -9.18
CA ARG A 178 2.45 -7.59 -10.29
C ARG A 178 3.56 -6.55 -10.27
N LYS A 179 3.23 -5.26 -10.13
CA LYS A 179 4.20 -4.17 -10.24
C LYS A 179 4.83 -3.83 -8.89
N PRO A 180 6.13 -4.14 -8.66
CA PRO A 180 6.79 -3.83 -7.39
C PRO A 180 6.91 -2.32 -7.18
N GLY A 181 6.86 -1.87 -5.92
CA GLY A 181 7.04 -0.45 -5.57
C GLY A 181 6.24 0.03 -4.37
N SER A 182 5.27 -0.76 -3.88
CA SER A 182 4.50 -0.40 -2.68
C SER A 182 5.21 -0.76 -1.39
N VAL A 183 5.08 0.08 -0.37
CA VAL A 183 5.47 -0.23 1.01
C VAL A 183 4.27 -0.64 1.88
N ALA A 184 3.07 -0.66 1.33
CA ALA A 184 1.87 -1.19 1.98
C ALA A 184 0.99 -1.90 0.95
N ALA A 185 0.30 -2.96 1.38
CA ALA A 185 -0.64 -3.68 0.51
C ALA A 185 -1.95 -2.89 0.33
N PRO A 186 -2.60 -2.97 -0.85
CA PRO A 186 -3.97 -2.53 -1.03
C PRO A 186 -4.91 -3.48 -0.29
N THR A 187 -5.12 -3.24 1.00
CA THR A 187 -5.67 -4.19 1.99
C THR A 187 -7.05 -4.72 1.64
N ALA A 188 -7.90 -3.95 0.99
CA ALA A 188 -9.21 -4.43 0.52
C ALA A 188 -9.06 -5.60 -0.48
N GLY A 189 -7.95 -5.64 -1.23
CA GLY A 189 -7.65 -6.69 -2.18
C GLY A 189 -7.18 -8.01 -1.56
N LEU A 190 -6.77 -8.01 -0.29
CA LEU A 190 -6.25 -9.20 0.39
C LEU A 190 -7.27 -10.31 0.55
N HIS A 191 -8.56 -9.99 0.45
CA HIS A 191 -9.65 -10.95 0.58
C HIS A 191 -9.92 -11.75 -0.69
N PHE A 192 -9.46 -11.28 -1.85
CA PHE A 192 -9.64 -11.98 -3.10
C PHE A 192 -8.79 -13.24 -3.19
N THR A 193 -9.38 -14.26 -3.83
CA THR A 193 -8.72 -15.49 -4.26
C THR A 193 -8.79 -15.59 -5.78
N GLU A 194 -7.95 -16.40 -6.39
CA GLU A 194 -8.00 -16.67 -7.83
C GLU A 194 -9.37 -17.23 -8.23
N ASN A 195 -9.97 -18.06 -7.39
CA ASN A 195 -11.30 -18.64 -7.61
C ASN A 195 -12.40 -17.56 -7.67
N ILE A 196 -12.37 -16.55 -6.79
CA ILE A 196 -13.32 -15.43 -6.84
C ILE A 196 -13.15 -14.66 -8.14
N LEU A 197 -11.92 -14.37 -8.55
CA LEU A 197 -11.64 -13.63 -9.80
C LEU A 197 -12.13 -14.42 -11.02
N GLU A 198 -11.92 -15.74 -11.05
CA GLU A 198 -12.40 -16.59 -12.13
C GLU A 198 -13.94 -16.69 -12.14
N THR A 199 -14.58 -16.80 -10.98
CA THR A 199 -16.04 -16.76 -10.86
C THR A 199 -16.61 -15.46 -11.40
N LEU A 200 -15.99 -14.32 -11.12
CA LEU A 200 -16.42 -13.02 -11.65
C LEU A 200 -16.29 -12.96 -13.18
N LYS A 201 -15.18 -13.44 -13.74
CA LYS A 201 -15.01 -13.50 -15.20
C LYS A 201 -16.06 -14.38 -15.88
N THR A 202 -16.38 -15.55 -15.31
CA THR A 202 -17.42 -16.44 -15.84
C THR A 202 -18.81 -15.85 -15.78
N ARG A 203 -19.05 -14.89 -14.87
CA ARG A 203 -20.29 -14.09 -14.79
C ARG A 203 -20.31 -12.87 -15.72
N GLY A 204 -19.30 -12.69 -16.57
CA GLY A 204 -19.22 -11.57 -17.51
C GLY A 204 -18.75 -10.25 -16.87
N VAL A 205 -18.13 -10.31 -15.68
CA VAL A 205 -17.47 -9.16 -15.03
C VAL A 205 -16.08 -9.00 -15.59
N SER A 206 -15.75 -7.82 -16.12
CA SER A 206 -14.40 -7.50 -16.56
C SER A 206 -13.52 -7.07 -15.37
N ILE A 207 -12.22 -7.36 -15.45
CA ILE A 207 -11.26 -6.95 -14.43
C ILE A 207 -10.26 -5.99 -15.07
N ALA A 208 -10.17 -4.76 -14.57
CA ALA A 208 -9.20 -3.77 -14.98
C ALA A 208 -8.15 -3.57 -13.87
N ALA A 209 -6.87 -3.63 -14.24
CA ALA A 209 -5.79 -3.38 -13.31
C ALA A 209 -5.33 -1.92 -13.42
N VAL A 210 -5.22 -1.25 -12.29
CA VAL A 210 -4.54 0.04 -12.14
C VAL A 210 -3.37 -0.14 -11.19
N THR A 211 -2.37 0.70 -11.30
CA THR A 211 -1.25 0.71 -10.35
C THR A 211 -1.32 1.96 -9.51
N LEU A 212 -1.21 1.84 -8.19
CA LEU A 212 -0.90 2.93 -7.30
C LEU A 212 0.08 2.39 -6.26
N HIS A 213 1.30 2.91 -6.25
CA HIS A 213 2.31 2.51 -5.27
C HIS A 213 2.01 3.18 -3.93
N VAL A 214 1.48 2.35 -3.02
CA VAL A 214 1.09 2.81 -1.68
C VAL A 214 2.34 3.15 -0.89
N GLY A 215 2.48 4.42 -0.55
CA GLY A 215 3.58 4.94 0.25
C GLY A 215 3.35 4.80 1.75
N TYR A 216 4.37 5.20 2.53
CA TYR A 216 4.29 5.20 3.99
C TYR A 216 3.25 6.19 4.53
N GLY A 217 2.87 7.22 3.76
CA GLY A 217 1.86 8.20 4.12
C GLY A 217 0.54 7.56 4.57
N THR A 218 0.22 6.37 4.05
CA THR A 218 -0.99 5.61 4.43
C THR A 218 -1.00 5.18 5.91
N PHE A 219 0.16 5.15 6.58
CA PHE A 219 0.28 4.83 8.01
C PHE A 219 0.40 6.05 8.90
N LEU A 220 0.47 7.25 8.31
CA LEU A 220 0.56 8.49 9.09
C LEU A 220 -0.85 8.93 9.50
N PRO A 221 -1.04 9.33 10.77
CA PRO A 221 -2.29 9.93 11.19
C PRO A 221 -2.48 11.31 10.54
N ILE A 222 -3.73 11.70 10.37
CA ILE A 222 -4.06 13.09 10.05
C ILE A 222 -3.76 13.91 11.32
N GLU A 223 -2.87 14.88 11.20
CA GLU A 223 -2.43 15.72 12.34
C GLU A 223 -3.14 17.11 12.36
N THR A 224 -3.84 17.47 11.28
CA THR A 224 -4.56 18.73 11.16
C THR A 224 -5.93 18.64 11.80
N GLU A 225 -6.34 19.66 12.55
CA GLU A 225 -7.68 19.71 13.17
C GLU A 225 -8.79 19.80 12.09
N ASP A 226 -8.56 20.59 11.04
CA ASP A 226 -9.42 20.68 9.87
C ASP A 226 -8.94 19.66 8.83
N VAL A 227 -9.77 18.65 8.54
CA VAL A 227 -9.41 17.52 7.65
C VAL A 227 -9.04 18.00 6.25
N GLU A 228 -9.73 19.03 5.73
CA GLU A 228 -9.46 19.62 4.41
C GLU A 228 -8.06 20.21 4.27
N ARG A 229 -7.39 20.51 5.38
CA ARG A 229 -6.02 21.05 5.40
C ARG A 229 -4.95 19.98 5.43
N HIS A 230 -5.34 18.70 5.46
CA HIS A 230 -4.39 17.62 5.45
C HIS A 230 -3.61 17.57 4.13
N ALA A 231 -2.29 17.62 4.22
CA ALA A 231 -1.41 17.48 3.07
C ALA A 231 -1.10 16.00 2.82
N MET A 232 -1.79 15.41 1.82
CA MET A 232 -1.51 14.03 1.41
C MET A 232 -0.10 13.88 0.84
N GLU A 233 0.57 12.81 1.24
CA GLU A 233 1.82 12.38 0.59
C GLU A 233 1.55 12.03 -0.87
N SER A 234 2.55 12.31 -1.71
CA SER A 234 2.48 12.03 -3.14
C SER A 234 2.70 10.54 -3.39
N GLU A 235 1.84 9.90 -4.17
CA GLU A 235 1.97 8.50 -4.58
C GLU A 235 1.93 8.38 -6.10
N TYR A 236 2.81 7.52 -6.64
CA TYR A 236 2.84 7.22 -8.07
C TYR A 236 1.64 6.36 -8.46
N TYR A 237 1.00 6.71 -9.57
CA TYR A 237 -0.05 5.89 -10.17
C TYR A 237 0.13 5.74 -11.67
N GLU A 238 -0.47 4.69 -12.23
CA GLU A 238 -0.48 4.39 -13.65
C GLU A 238 -1.79 3.71 -14.04
N ILE A 239 -2.39 4.18 -15.13
CA ILE A 239 -3.53 3.54 -15.80
C ILE A 239 -3.19 3.29 -17.25
N SER A 240 -3.20 2.02 -17.66
CA SER A 240 -2.91 1.63 -19.03
C SER A 240 -4.06 2.01 -19.99
N GLN A 241 -3.76 2.09 -21.29
CA GLN A 241 -4.79 2.31 -22.31
C GLN A 241 -5.86 1.22 -22.29
N GLU A 242 -5.49 -0.03 -22.05
CA GLU A 242 -6.41 -1.16 -21.95
C GLU A 242 -7.36 -0.99 -20.76
N SER A 243 -6.81 -0.71 -19.58
CA SER A 243 -7.59 -0.49 -18.34
C SER A 243 -8.54 0.69 -18.48
N SER A 244 -8.07 1.82 -19.03
CA SER A 244 -8.89 2.99 -19.33
C SER A 244 -10.08 2.62 -20.23
N ARG A 245 -9.84 1.90 -21.33
CA ARG A 245 -10.90 1.45 -22.25
C ARG A 245 -11.91 0.53 -21.56
N ILE A 246 -11.46 -0.42 -20.75
CA ILE A 246 -12.33 -1.33 -20.01
C ILE A 246 -13.19 -0.55 -19.00
N ILE A 247 -12.62 0.37 -18.25
CA ILE A 247 -13.30 1.17 -17.24
C ILE A 247 -14.37 2.07 -17.89
N ASN A 248 -14.02 2.78 -18.97
CA ASN A 248 -14.93 3.68 -19.67
C ASN A 248 -16.08 2.95 -20.39
N GLY A 249 -15.91 1.67 -20.69
CA GLY A 249 -16.97 0.83 -21.30
C GLY A 249 -17.89 0.14 -20.28
N ALA A 250 -17.68 0.34 -18.98
CA ALA A 250 -18.42 -0.34 -17.93
C ALA A 250 -19.86 0.18 -17.80
N LYS A 251 -20.80 -0.72 -17.49
CA LYS A 251 -22.12 -0.33 -16.99
C LYS A 251 -22.06 0.20 -15.57
N ARG A 252 -21.16 -0.38 -14.76
CA ARG A 252 -20.90 0.00 -13.38
C ARG A 252 -19.44 -0.31 -13.05
N VAL A 253 -18.76 0.63 -12.38
CA VAL A 253 -17.36 0.48 -11.90
C VAL A 253 -17.36 0.15 -10.42
N ILE A 254 -16.65 -0.91 -10.05
CA ILE A 254 -16.47 -1.34 -8.67
C ILE A 254 -14.97 -1.22 -8.34
N ALA A 255 -14.60 -0.20 -7.60
CA ALA A 255 -13.21 0.02 -7.17
C ALA A 255 -12.88 -0.79 -5.91
N VAL A 256 -11.83 -1.61 -5.97
CA VAL A 256 -11.36 -2.40 -4.83
C VAL A 256 -10.41 -1.55 -3.98
N GLY A 257 -10.96 -0.99 -2.92
CA GLY A 257 -10.23 -0.18 -1.94
C GLY A 257 -9.96 1.25 -2.37
N THR A 258 -9.52 2.04 -1.41
CA THR A 258 -9.27 3.48 -1.59
C THR A 258 -8.15 3.77 -2.58
N THR A 259 -7.19 2.85 -2.75
CA THR A 259 -6.08 2.99 -3.68
C THR A 259 -6.53 2.93 -5.15
N SER A 260 -7.41 1.97 -5.49
CA SER A 260 -8.01 1.90 -6.83
C SER A 260 -8.91 3.11 -7.11
N THR A 261 -9.73 3.51 -6.14
CA THR A 261 -10.55 4.73 -6.23
C THR A 261 -9.68 5.95 -6.49
N ARG A 262 -8.62 6.14 -5.70
CA ARG A 262 -7.72 7.28 -5.85
C ARG A 262 -7.01 7.31 -7.20
N ALA A 263 -6.59 6.16 -7.73
CA ALA A 263 -5.97 6.07 -9.05
C ALA A 263 -6.95 6.47 -10.16
N ILE A 264 -8.19 5.93 -10.12
CA ILE A 264 -9.24 6.27 -11.09
C ILE A 264 -9.53 7.77 -11.06
N GLU A 265 -9.85 8.31 -9.88
CA GLU A 265 -10.21 9.73 -9.71
C GLU A 265 -9.06 10.68 -10.13
N SER A 266 -7.79 10.26 -9.92
CA SER A 266 -6.63 11.04 -10.36
C SER A 266 -6.46 11.07 -11.88
N ALA A 267 -7.05 10.10 -12.59
CA ALA A 267 -6.95 9.96 -14.04
C ALA A 267 -8.25 10.33 -14.77
N THR A 268 -9.30 10.68 -14.04
CA THR A 268 -10.58 11.10 -14.62
C THR A 268 -10.53 12.56 -15.03
N ASP A 269 -10.93 12.84 -16.28
CA ASP A 269 -11.03 14.19 -16.81
C ASP A 269 -12.37 14.86 -16.47
N THR A 270 -12.54 16.10 -16.93
CA THR A 270 -13.75 16.90 -16.72
C THR A 270 -15.01 16.31 -17.36
N ASP A 271 -14.85 15.44 -18.35
CA ASP A 271 -15.95 14.77 -19.05
C ASP A 271 -16.34 13.44 -18.38
N GLY A 272 -15.70 13.11 -17.24
CA GLY A 272 -15.93 11.87 -16.51
C GLY A 272 -15.26 10.64 -17.14
N CYS A 273 -14.32 10.85 -18.07
CA CYS A 273 -13.61 9.76 -18.72
C CYS A 273 -12.27 9.50 -18.04
N VAL A 274 -12.02 8.25 -17.70
CA VAL A 274 -10.70 7.81 -17.19
C VAL A 274 -9.70 7.83 -18.34
N ARG A 275 -8.58 8.57 -18.22
CA ARG A 275 -7.54 8.67 -19.24
C ARG A 275 -6.38 7.74 -18.96
N PRO A 276 -5.78 7.13 -20.01
CA PRO A 276 -4.53 6.40 -19.85
C PRO A 276 -3.41 7.38 -19.53
N GLN A 277 -2.80 7.26 -18.37
CA GLN A 277 -1.73 8.14 -17.93
C GLN A 277 -0.98 7.56 -16.74
N GLU A 278 0.18 8.11 -16.48
CA GLU A 278 0.99 7.87 -15.30
C GLU A 278 1.43 9.20 -14.66
N GLY A 279 1.68 9.18 -13.38
CA GLY A 279 2.11 10.40 -12.68
C GLY A 279 2.07 10.25 -11.17
N TRP A 280 2.07 11.39 -10.50
CA TRP A 280 2.04 11.49 -9.05
C TRP A 280 0.76 12.16 -8.59
N THR A 281 0.05 11.57 -7.64
CA THR A 281 -1.18 12.13 -7.09
C THR A 281 -1.04 12.50 -5.62
N ARG A 282 -1.63 13.65 -5.26
CA ARG A 282 -1.86 14.10 -3.88
C ARG A 282 -3.34 14.19 -3.57
N LEU A 283 -4.17 13.57 -4.40
CA LEU A 283 -5.62 13.61 -4.24
C LEU A 283 -6.00 13.07 -2.85
N PHE A 284 -6.72 13.88 -2.09
CA PHE A 284 -7.30 13.52 -0.81
C PHE A 284 -8.81 13.56 -0.91
N ILE A 285 -9.45 12.40 -0.81
CA ILE A 285 -10.91 12.26 -0.89
C ILE A 285 -11.47 12.29 0.53
N TYR A 286 -12.34 13.26 0.80
CA TYR A 286 -13.03 13.43 2.08
C TYR A 286 -14.52 13.71 1.83
N PRO A 287 -15.40 13.65 2.86
CA PRO A 287 -16.84 13.88 2.67
C PRO A 287 -17.17 15.19 1.96
N GLY A 288 -18.05 15.12 0.94
CA GLY A 288 -18.36 16.22 0.02
C GLY A 288 -17.66 16.11 -1.33
N TYR A 289 -16.73 15.15 -1.50
CA TYR A 289 -16.12 14.86 -2.80
C TYR A 289 -17.20 14.29 -3.76
N SER A 290 -17.19 14.75 -5.01
CA SER A 290 -18.02 14.22 -6.10
C SER A 290 -17.18 13.31 -6.98
N PHE A 291 -17.63 12.07 -7.14
CA PHE A 291 -17.01 11.05 -7.99
C PHE A 291 -17.50 11.17 -9.43
#